data_d12e3c8ab5164a73716dfd24b4a69b14
#
_entry.id   d12e3c8ab5164a73716dfd24b4a69b14
#
_cell.length_a   1.000
_cell.length_b   1.000
_cell.length_c   1.000
_cell.angle_alpha   90.00
_cell.angle_beta   90.00
_cell.angle_gamma   90.00
#
_symmetry.space_group_name_H-M   'P 1'
#
loop_
_entity.id
_entity.type
_entity.pdbx_description
1 polymer ?
#
loop_
_entity_poly.entity_id
_entity_poly.type
_entity_poly.pdbx_seq_one_letter_code
_entity_poly.pdbx_strand_id
1 'polypeptide(L)'
;MPFQLVTLENDENRMPLVQAELNGIPVSLVVDTGASHTCIDRSAFKRCTASRPDTPVRLRCSVEEGMSDTVMGLGGRRLSHSFDTIDVLRFGELEVRSYRVVLVRLANINRMLRLIGKDPIDGLLGCDLLSQYNVRMDFGTMTMIFCR
;
A
#
# COMPACT_ATOMS: atom_id res chain seq x y z
N MET A 1 15.73 -5.19 -3.60
CA MET A 1 14.99 -4.60 -4.72
C MET A 1 15.16 -3.08 -4.73
N PRO A 2 15.12 -2.42 -5.88
CA PRO A 2 15.24 -0.98 -5.96
C PRO A 2 13.98 -0.28 -5.44
N PHE A 3 14.15 0.95 -4.93
CA PHE A 3 13.07 1.89 -4.67
C PHE A 3 13.42 3.27 -5.25
N GLN A 4 12.44 4.13 -5.39
CA GLN A 4 12.59 5.48 -5.89
C GLN A 4 12.15 6.50 -4.86
N LEU A 5 12.73 7.69 -4.88
CA LEU A 5 12.22 8.82 -4.11
C LEU A 5 11.25 9.63 -4.98
N VAL A 6 10.02 9.77 -4.50
CA VAL A 6 8.99 10.58 -5.16
C VAL A 6 8.61 11.77 -4.30
N THR A 7 8.30 12.87 -4.95
CA THR A 7 7.83 14.10 -4.31
C THR A 7 6.31 14.12 -4.39
N LEU A 8 5.61 14.22 -3.27
CA LEU A 8 4.15 14.18 -3.23
C LEU A 8 3.50 15.57 -3.27
N GLU A 9 4.10 16.58 -2.67
CA GLU A 9 3.48 17.92 -2.57
C GLU A 9 4.35 19.04 -3.08
N ASN A 10 5.64 19.03 -2.76
CA ASN A 10 6.62 20.02 -3.19
C ASN A 10 8.00 19.38 -3.26
N ASP A 11 8.99 20.07 -3.83
CA ASP A 11 10.32 19.51 -4.09
C ASP A 11 11.13 19.15 -2.82
N GLU A 12 10.64 19.47 -1.63
CA GLU A 12 11.33 19.21 -0.38
C GLU A 12 10.91 17.88 0.29
N ASN A 13 9.67 17.42 0.04
CA ASN A 13 9.12 16.22 0.68
C ASN A 13 9.28 15.00 -0.23
N ARG A 14 10.30 14.20 0.02
CA ARG A 14 10.57 12.97 -0.72
C ARG A 14 10.15 11.75 0.06
N MET A 15 9.40 10.86 -0.58
CA MET A 15 8.95 9.61 0.00
C MET A 15 9.45 8.42 -0.82
N PRO A 16 9.89 7.33 -0.16
CA PRO A 16 10.30 6.13 -0.87
C PRO A 16 9.09 5.45 -1.51
N LEU A 17 9.19 5.15 -2.80
CA LEU A 17 8.21 4.40 -3.58
C LEU A 17 8.82 3.07 -4.01
N VAL A 18 8.12 1.99 -3.78
CA VAL A 18 8.50 0.64 -4.20
C VAL A 18 7.48 0.09 -5.18
N GLN A 19 7.96 -0.62 -6.19
CA GLN A 19 7.11 -1.37 -7.12
C GLN A 19 6.91 -2.78 -6.58
N ALA A 20 5.65 -3.20 -6.54
CA ALA A 20 5.25 -4.54 -6.12
C ALA A 20 4.26 -5.11 -7.14
N GLU A 21 3.86 -6.35 -6.95
CA GLU A 21 2.79 -6.98 -7.74
C GLU A 21 1.69 -7.48 -6.79
N LEU A 22 0.47 -7.06 -7.02
CA LEU A 22 -0.71 -7.57 -6.33
C LEU A 22 -1.46 -8.52 -7.28
N ASN A 23 -1.47 -9.81 -6.95
CA ASN A 23 -2.04 -10.85 -7.82
C ASN A 23 -1.47 -10.84 -9.25
N GLY A 24 -0.18 -10.55 -9.39
CA GLY A 24 0.50 -10.47 -10.69
C GLY A 24 0.33 -9.13 -11.43
N ILE A 25 -0.39 -8.18 -10.86
CA ILE A 25 -0.60 -6.85 -11.44
C ILE A 25 0.32 -5.83 -10.75
N PRO A 26 1.11 -5.04 -11.49
CA PRO A 26 1.99 -4.06 -10.89
C PRO A 26 1.24 -3.01 -10.07
N VAL A 27 1.76 -2.70 -8.90
CA VAL A 27 1.26 -1.66 -7.99
C VAL A 27 2.42 -0.84 -7.42
N SER A 28 2.17 0.44 -7.22
CA SER A 28 3.12 1.40 -6.66
C SER A 28 2.76 1.70 -5.21
N LEU A 29 3.64 1.35 -4.27
CA LEU A 29 3.42 1.52 -2.84
C LEU A 29 4.42 2.53 -2.28
N VAL A 30 3.92 3.53 -1.55
CA VAL A 30 4.78 4.42 -0.76
C VAL A 30 5.15 3.71 0.54
N VAL A 31 6.43 3.72 0.89
CA VAL A 31 6.88 3.21 2.18
C VAL A 31 6.59 4.25 3.25
N ASP A 32 5.71 3.91 4.18
CA ASP A 32 5.25 4.83 5.23
C ASP A 32 5.41 4.18 6.62
N THR A 33 6.47 4.56 7.31
CA THR A 33 6.71 4.11 8.69
C THR A 33 5.75 4.72 9.71
N GLY A 34 4.98 5.74 9.32
CA GLY A 34 3.91 6.31 10.12
C GLY A 34 2.58 5.54 10.03
N ALA A 35 2.45 4.67 9.02
CA ALA A 35 1.29 3.79 8.89
C ALA A 35 1.51 2.49 9.66
N SER A 36 0.62 2.18 10.60
CA SER A 36 0.68 0.93 11.37
C SER A 36 0.34 -0.30 10.53
N HIS A 37 -0.46 -0.11 9.49
CA HIS A 37 -0.95 -1.16 8.60
C HIS A 37 -0.66 -0.82 7.15
N THR A 38 -0.36 -1.85 6.37
CA THR A 38 -0.30 -1.76 4.92
C THR A 38 -1.69 -1.48 4.36
N CYS A 39 -1.77 -0.46 3.52
CA CYS A 39 -3.01 0.04 2.93
C CYS A 39 -2.98 -0.13 1.41
N ILE A 40 -4.11 -0.51 0.83
CA ILE A 40 -4.29 -0.59 -0.63
C ILE A 40 -5.47 0.31 -1.02
N ASP A 41 -5.30 1.09 -2.07
CA ASP A 41 -6.39 1.88 -2.63
C ASP A 41 -7.51 0.99 -3.15
N ARG A 42 -8.76 1.36 -2.89
CA ARG A 42 -9.93 0.56 -3.29
C ARG A 42 -10.00 0.32 -4.79
N SER A 43 -9.60 1.30 -5.60
CA SER A 43 -9.58 1.15 -7.07
C SER A 43 -8.49 0.17 -7.51
N ALA A 44 -7.31 0.25 -6.91
CA ALA A 44 -6.22 -0.69 -7.15
C ALA A 44 -6.60 -2.11 -6.72
N PHE A 45 -7.21 -2.26 -5.55
CA PHE A 45 -7.70 -3.56 -5.07
C PHE A 45 -8.70 -4.19 -6.05
N LYS A 46 -9.70 -3.41 -6.52
CA LYS A 46 -10.67 -3.90 -7.52
C LYS A 46 -9.99 -4.32 -8.82
N ARG A 47 -9.06 -3.52 -9.32
CA ARG A 47 -8.30 -3.82 -10.53
C ARG A 47 -7.53 -5.13 -10.39
N CYS A 48 -6.88 -5.35 -9.26
CA CYS A 48 -6.04 -6.51 -9.00
C CYS A 48 -6.83 -7.78 -8.62
N THR A 49 -8.11 -7.65 -8.29
CA THR A 49 -8.98 -8.78 -7.92
C THR A 49 -10.04 -9.10 -8.96
N ALA A 50 -10.20 -8.27 -10.00
CA ALA A 50 -11.23 -8.44 -11.04
C ALA A 50 -11.05 -9.70 -11.90
N SER A 51 -9.84 -10.24 -11.99
CA SER A 51 -9.51 -11.42 -12.82
C SER A 51 -9.67 -12.75 -12.08
N ARG A 52 -10.29 -12.77 -10.90
CA ARG A 52 -10.60 -14.01 -10.20
C ARG A 52 -11.86 -14.63 -10.77
N PRO A 53 -11.77 -15.78 -11.48
CA PRO A 53 -12.94 -16.60 -11.68
C PRO A 53 -13.34 -17.18 -10.33
N ASP A 54 -14.58 -16.98 -9.93
CA ASP A 54 -15.27 -17.73 -8.87
C ASP A 54 -14.67 -17.71 -7.44
N THR A 55 -14.27 -16.55 -6.97
CA THR A 55 -14.33 -16.40 -5.50
C THR A 55 -15.73 -15.86 -5.19
N PRO A 56 -16.58 -16.64 -4.50
CA PRO A 56 -17.83 -16.08 -4.00
C PRO A 56 -17.47 -14.78 -3.28
N VAL A 57 -18.28 -13.75 -3.51
CA VAL A 57 -18.21 -12.51 -2.73
C VAL A 57 -18.27 -12.94 -1.26
N ARG A 58 -17.13 -13.29 -0.71
CA ARG A 58 -17.03 -13.55 0.70
C ARG A 58 -17.40 -12.28 1.37
N LEU A 59 -18.62 -12.32 1.88
CA LEU A 59 -19.10 -11.54 3.01
C LEU A 59 -18.13 -10.40 3.33
N ARG A 60 -18.54 -9.23 2.91
CA ARG A 60 -18.08 -8.02 3.56
C ARG A 60 -17.97 -8.37 5.02
N CYS A 61 -16.75 -8.52 5.53
CA CYS A 61 -16.58 -8.57 6.94
C CYS A 61 -17.32 -7.36 7.46
N SER A 62 -18.43 -7.63 8.10
CA SER A 62 -19.19 -6.70 8.88
C SER A 62 -18.16 -5.82 9.60
N VAL A 63 -18.35 -4.52 9.43
CA VAL A 63 -17.73 -3.50 10.23
C VAL A 63 -17.73 -4.03 11.67
N GLU A 64 -16.59 -4.50 12.16
CA GLU A 64 -16.39 -4.59 13.58
C GLU A 64 -16.33 -3.16 14.08
N GLU A 65 -17.50 -2.62 14.36
CA GLU A 65 -17.68 -1.44 15.19
C GLU A 65 -17.05 -1.78 16.54
N GLY A 66 -15.81 -1.33 16.76
CA GLY A 66 -15.20 -1.53 18.05
C GLY A 66 -13.72 -1.29 18.18
N MET A 67 -12.98 -1.08 17.09
CA MET A 67 -11.60 -0.63 17.20
C MET A 67 -11.43 0.70 16.48
N SER A 68 -11.42 1.74 17.29
CA SER A 68 -10.99 3.09 16.93
C SER A 68 -9.48 3.12 16.68
N ASP A 69 -9.00 2.32 15.73
CA ASP A 69 -7.67 2.50 15.20
C ASP A 69 -7.78 3.51 14.07
N THR A 70 -7.52 4.74 14.44
CA THR A 70 -7.38 5.84 13.52
C THR A 70 -6.17 5.55 12.64
N VAL A 71 -6.40 5.04 11.43
CA VAL A 71 -5.36 5.02 10.41
C VAL A 71 -5.07 6.47 10.05
N MET A 72 -4.06 7.04 10.70
CA MET A 72 -3.54 8.35 10.36
C MET A 72 -2.69 8.18 9.11
N GLY A 73 -3.27 8.50 7.97
CA GLY A 73 -2.57 8.54 6.70
C GLY A 73 -1.91 9.90 6.45
N LEU A 74 -1.20 10.00 5.34
CA LEU A 74 -0.63 11.22 4.78
C LEU A 74 -1.60 12.41 4.91
N GLY A 75 -1.22 13.43 5.68
CA GLY A 75 -1.98 14.66 5.85
C GLY A 75 -2.96 14.70 7.02
N GLY A 76 -2.91 13.76 7.97
CA GLY A 76 -3.66 13.84 9.25
C GLY A 76 -5.18 13.77 9.12
N ARG A 77 -5.74 13.35 7.97
CA ARG A 77 -7.19 13.20 7.77
C ARG A 77 -7.63 11.78 8.11
N ARG A 78 -8.78 11.66 8.77
CA ARG A 78 -9.48 10.39 8.95
C ARG A 78 -9.88 9.85 7.58
N LEU A 79 -9.28 8.73 7.17
CA LEU A 79 -9.69 8.00 5.98
C LEU A 79 -10.74 6.95 6.41
N SER A 80 -11.86 6.89 5.68
CA SER A 80 -12.77 5.77 5.85
C SER A 80 -12.06 4.50 5.41
N HIS A 81 -11.96 3.51 6.28
CA HIS A 81 -11.22 2.29 6.03
C HIS A 81 -12.11 1.05 6.17
N SER A 82 -11.75 0.01 5.49
CA SER A 82 -12.23 -1.34 5.68
C SER A 82 -11.07 -2.30 5.55
N PHE A 83 -11.21 -3.50 6.08
CA PHE A 83 -10.20 -4.54 5.92
C PHE A 83 -10.60 -5.52 4.83
N ASP A 84 -9.63 -6.03 4.10
CA ASP A 84 -9.81 -7.15 3.20
C ASP A 84 -8.53 -7.98 3.12
N THR A 85 -8.62 -9.17 2.55
CA THR A 85 -7.49 -10.08 2.41
C THR A 85 -7.03 -10.11 0.95
N ILE A 86 -5.75 -9.88 0.72
CA ILE A 86 -5.10 -10.06 -0.56
C ILE A 86 -4.54 -11.48 -0.66
N ASP A 87 -4.54 -12.07 -1.86
CA ASP A 87 -4.02 -13.42 -2.04
C ASP A 87 -2.51 -13.44 -2.08
N VAL A 88 -1.93 -12.63 -2.97
CA VAL A 88 -0.49 -12.59 -3.18
C VAL A 88 -0.06 -11.15 -3.39
N LEU A 89 0.84 -10.69 -2.53
CA LEU A 89 1.59 -9.46 -2.72
C LEU A 89 3.06 -9.85 -2.87
N ARG A 90 3.67 -9.46 -3.99
CA ARG A 90 5.04 -9.84 -4.32
C ARG A 90 5.96 -8.62 -4.35
N PHE A 91 7.09 -8.75 -3.67
CA PHE A 91 8.20 -7.79 -3.67
C PHE A 91 9.45 -8.51 -4.21
N GLY A 92 9.70 -8.41 -5.51
CA GLY A 92 10.75 -9.20 -6.16
C GLY A 92 10.52 -10.70 -5.97
N GLU A 93 11.40 -11.39 -5.24
CA GLU A 93 11.28 -12.83 -4.96
C GLU A 93 10.45 -13.14 -3.70
N LEU A 94 10.15 -12.14 -2.87
CA LEU A 94 9.33 -12.33 -1.69
C LEU A 94 7.85 -12.37 -2.05
N GLU A 95 7.16 -13.44 -1.69
CA GLU A 95 5.69 -13.54 -1.75
C GLU A 95 5.09 -13.48 -0.35
N VAL A 96 4.16 -12.54 -0.17
CA VAL A 96 3.29 -12.45 1.01
C VAL A 96 1.91 -12.95 0.60
N ARG A 97 1.45 -14.04 1.24
CA ARG A 97 0.19 -14.71 0.87
C ARG A 97 -0.88 -14.53 1.94
N SER A 98 -2.13 -14.43 1.50
CA SER A 98 -3.31 -14.35 2.38
C SER A 98 -3.16 -13.29 3.47
N TYR A 99 -2.76 -12.10 3.06
CA TYR A 99 -2.45 -11.01 3.98
C TYR A 99 -3.62 -10.04 4.13
N ARG A 100 -3.92 -9.66 5.37
CA ARG A 100 -4.98 -8.70 5.67
C ARG A 100 -4.44 -7.28 5.51
N VAL A 101 -5.08 -6.49 4.66
CA VAL A 101 -4.74 -5.10 4.39
C VAL A 101 -5.90 -4.17 4.73
N VAL A 102 -5.59 -2.90 4.93
CA VAL A 102 -6.59 -1.84 5.04
C VAL A 102 -6.90 -1.32 3.64
N LEU A 103 -8.18 -1.24 3.29
CA LEU A 103 -8.62 -0.59 2.06
C LEU A 103 -8.94 0.88 2.35
N VAL A 104 -8.29 1.76 1.60
CA VAL A 104 -8.42 3.21 1.73
C VAL A 104 -8.81 3.85 0.40
N ARG A 105 -9.22 5.11 0.43
CA ARG A 105 -9.49 5.91 -0.77
C ARG A 105 -8.38 6.94 -0.95
N LEU A 106 -7.54 6.74 -1.96
CA LEU A 106 -6.45 7.65 -2.31
C LEU A 106 -6.81 8.58 -3.48
N ALA A 107 -8.08 8.65 -3.88
CA ALA A 107 -8.51 9.41 -5.06
C ALA A 107 -8.10 10.89 -4.99
N ASN A 108 -8.19 11.54 -3.83
CA ASN A 108 -7.80 12.94 -3.66
C ASN A 108 -6.29 13.13 -3.81
N ILE A 109 -5.49 12.25 -3.20
CA ILE A 109 -4.02 12.27 -3.31
C ILE A 109 -3.62 12.03 -4.75
N ASN A 110 -4.20 11.02 -5.40
CA ASN A 110 -3.90 10.68 -6.79
C ASN A 110 -4.34 11.77 -7.77
N ARG A 111 -5.40 12.51 -7.46
CA ARG A 111 -5.79 13.69 -8.24
C ARG A 111 -4.72 14.78 -8.16
N MET A 112 -4.22 15.07 -6.96
CA MET A 112 -3.15 16.05 -6.77
C MET A 112 -1.87 15.63 -7.50
N LEU A 113 -1.49 14.35 -7.42
CA LEU A 113 -0.32 13.82 -8.12
C LEU A 113 -0.44 14.02 -9.64
N ARG A 114 -1.60 13.72 -10.22
CA ARG A 114 -1.83 13.94 -11.67
C ARG A 114 -1.71 15.41 -12.07
N LEU A 115 -2.22 16.33 -11.23
CA LEU A 115 -2.13 17.77 -11.51
C LEU A 115 -0.69 18.29 -11.59
N ILE A 116 0.24 17.66 -10.88
CA ILE A 116 1.66 17.98 -10.91
C ILE A 116 2.48 17.05 -11.82
N GLY A 117 1.81 16.26 -12.68
CA GLY A 117 2.46 15.37 -13.64
C GLY A 117 3.09 14.12 -13.05
N LYS A 118 2.64 13.68 -11.88
CA LYS A 118 3.12 12.48 -11.21
C LYS A 118 2.16 11.30 -11.39
N ASP A 119 2.72 10.09 -11.35
CA ASP A 119 1.94 8.86 -11.42
C ASP A 119 1.14 8.63 -10.11
N PRO A 120 -0.03 8.00 -10.19
CA PRO A 120 -0.81 7.65 -9.02
C PRO A 120 -0.11 6.59 -8.18
N ILE A 121 -0.38 6.59 -6.88
CA ILE A 121 0.03 5.54 -5.95
C ILE A 121 -1.15 4.59 -5.69
N ASP A 122 -0.82 3.31 -5.46
CA ASP A 122 -1.82 2.25 -5.26
C ASP A 122 -1.98 1.87 -3.80
N GLY A 123 -1.08 2.33 -2.93
CA GLY A 123 -1.16 2.04 -1.50
C GLY A 123 0.04 2.53 -0.70
N LEU A 124 0.04 2.12 0.56
CA LEU A 124 1.10 2.39 1.54
C LEU A 124 1.63 1.06 2.08
N LEU A 125 2.94 0.89 2.09
CA LEU A 125 3.62 -0.22 2.77
C LEU A 125 3.89 0.20 4.21
N GLY A 126 3.15 -0.37 5.15
CA GLY A 126 3.14 0.00 6.55
C GLY A 126 4.10 -0.78 7.44
N CYS A 127 4.17 -0.38 8.71
CA CYS A 127 5.05 -0.99 9.71
C CYS A 127 4.77 -2.47 9.97
N ASP A 128 3.55 -2.94 9.73
CA ASP A 128 3.18 -4.34 9.84
C ASP A 128 4.07 -5.24 8.98
N LEU A 129 4.16 -4.99 7.68
CA LEU A 129 5.03 -5.74 6.77
C LEU A 129 6.51 -5.37 6.95
N LEU A 130 6.80 -4.08 7.16
CA LEU A 130 8.19 -3.64 7.34
C LEU A 130 8.85 -4.34 8.52
N SER A 131 8.16 -4.47 9.65
CA SER A 131 8.68 -5.16 10.84
C SER A 131 8.67 -6.67 10.71
N GLN A 132 7.60 -7.25 10.14
CA GLN A 132 7.48 -8.69 9.96
C GLN A 132 8.63 -9.28 9.14
N TYR A 133 9.09 -8.54 8.13
CA TYR A 133 10.16 -8.97 7.24
C TYR A 133 11.50 -8.26 7.50
N ASN A 134 11.68 -7.66 8.67
CA ASN A 134 12.92 -6.98 9.07
C ASN A 134 13.51 -6.13 7.95
N VAL A 135 12.68 -5.30 7.33
CA VAL A 135 13.04 -4.55 6.14
C VAL A 135 14.17 -3.57 6.43
N ARG A 136 15.18 -3.59 5.58
CA ARG A 136 16.30 -2.64 5.59
C ARG A 136 16.25 -1.79 4.33
N MET A 137 16.42 -0.49 4.50
CA MET A 137 16.47 0.47 3.40
C MET A 137 17.84 1.16 3.39
N ASP A 138 18.49 1.11 2.26
CA ASP A 138 19.74 1.83 2.02
C ASP A 138 19.49 2.97 1.01
N PHE A 139 19.50 4.19 1.51
CA PHE A 139 19.30 5.39 0.69
C PHE A 139 20.54 5.75 -0.13
N GLY A 140 21.71 5.23 0.21
CA GLY A 140 22.93 5.44 -0.57
C GLY A 140 22.91 4.64 -1.88
N THR A 141 22.41 3.41 -1.83
CA THR A 141 22.27 2.51 -2.98
C THR A 141 20.87 2.48 -3.55
N MET A 142 19.90 3.16 -2.92
CA MET A 142 18.47 3.13 -3.28
C MET A 142 17.91 1.71 -3.34
N THR A 143 18.27 0.89 -2.37
CA THR A 143 17.85 -0.52 -2.31
C THR A 143 17.10 -0.84 -1.03
N MET A 144 16.13 -1.73 -1.14
CA MET A 144 15.35 -2.29 -0.05
C MET A 144 15.57 -3.80 0.01
N ILE A 145 15.81 -4.32 1.20
CA ILE A 145 16.05 -5.74 1.47
C ILE A 145 15.00 -6.22 2.46
N PHE A 146 14.31 -7.28 2.11
CA PHE A 146 13.42 -8.01 2.99
C PHE A 146 14.17 -9.20 3.57
N CYS A 147 14.29 -9.25 4.89
CA CYS A 147 14.97 -10.34 5.60
C CYS A 147 13.92 -11.25 6.23
N ARG A 148 14.04 -12.54 6.00
CA ARG A 148 13.21 -13.55 6.69
C ARG A 148 13.76 -13.86 8.06
#